data_6d41574aeb2363b51d54832f5486cb3c
#
_entry.id   6d41574aeb2363b51d54832f5486cb3c
#
_cell.length_a   1.000
_cell.length_b   1.000
_cell.length_c   1.000
_cell.angle_alpha   90.00
_cell.angle_beta   90.00
_cell.angle_gamma   90.00
#
_symmetry.space_group_name_H-M   'P 1'
#
loop_
_entity.id
_entity.type
_entity.pdbx_description
1 polymer ?
#
loop_
_entity_poly.entity_id
_entity_poly.type
_entity_poly.pdbx_seq_one_letter_code
_entity_poly.pdbx_strand_id
1 'polypeptide(L)'
;MTIRRRKFGTGHAYYVDEVKVPGVTTIIGDTTPKNLTDWSARCAADFAIDNWDELLAMRPSERHKALHYAYRHDRDSAGRRGTEVHRIAERLVAFEEVAKPEALAGHIDSYVRFLDTMNPEPVAVELVVVNRTLRYCGTADLVCDLGEVTAEEVIPPCRWLLDLKTSRSGIWPETALQLTGYSRAESYLDPETGEERPLDALKIDRCGAVHITADGWELRPVDTGEQVWEHFQRLRWLYDQQDQMRAWIGPAVAVPLPV
;
A
#
# COMPACT_ATOMS: atom_id res chain seq x y z
N MET A 1 8.48 -2.12 26.57
CA MET A 1 7.50 -1.65 25.57
C MET A 1 7.63 -2.54 24.33
N THR A 2 6.55 -3.09 23.82
CA THR A 2 6.61 -4.10 22.76
C THR A 2 5.82 -3.65 21.55
N ILE A 3 6.43 -3.80 20.37
CA ILE A 3 5.78 -3.60 19.08
C ILE A 3 5.72 -4.96 18.39
N ARG A 4 4.54 -5.31 17.84
CA ARG A 4 4.37 -6.59 17.13
C ARG A 4 3.55 -6.41 15.86
N ARG A 5 4.06 -6.95 14.75
CA ARG A 5 3.32 -7.16 13.51
C ARG A 5 2.86 -8.62 13.47
N ARG A 6 1.57 -8.88 13.52
CA ARG A 6 1.00 -10.23 13.42
C ARG A 6 0.41 -10.45 12.03
N LYS A 7 0.81 -11.52 11.35
CA LYS A 7 0.24 -11.90 10.05
C LYS A 7 -1.04 -12.74 10.25
N PHE A 8 -2.07 -12.45 9.44
CA PHE A 8 -3.34 -13.19 9.41
C PHE A 8 -3.72 -13.45 7.95
N GLY A 9 -3.53 -14.66 7.47
CA GLY A 9 -3.72 -14.96 6.06
C GLY A 9 -2.85 -14.07 5.18
N THR A 10 -3.46 -13.27 4.29
CA THR A 10 -2.77 -12.30 3.42
C THR A 10 -2.60 -10.91 4.06
N GLY A 11 -3.22 -10.66 5.21
CA GLY A 11 -3.15 -9.38 5.92
C GLY A 11 -2.25 -9.42 7.15
N HIS A 12 -2.11 -8.27 7.79
CA HIS A 12 -1.40 -8.13 9.05
C HIS A 12 -2.07 -7.10 9.97
N ALA A 13 -1.76 -7.16 11.26
CA ALA A 13 -2.18 -6.18 12.25
C ALA A 13 -0.99 -5.79 13.12
N TYR A 14 -1.01 -4.55 13.58
CA TYR A 14 0.00 -4.00 14.46
C TYR A 14 -0.52 -3.90 15.88
N TYR A 15 0.39 -4.14 16.83
CA TYR A 15 0.14 -4.00 18.25
C TYR A 15 1.29 -3.21 18.88
N VAL A 16 0.94 -2.21 19.67
CA VAL A 16 1.86 -1.41 20.48
C VAL A 16 1.44 -1.62 21.93
N ASP A 17 2.35 -2.17 22.74
CA ASP A 17 2.07 -2.53 24.15
C ASP A 17 0.77 -3.35 24.31
N GLU A 18 0.64 -4.40 23.47
CA GLU A 18 -0.50 -5.32 23.37
C GLU A 18 -1.83 -4.65 22.90
N VAL A 19 -1.86 -3.35 22.63
CA VAL A 19 -3.01 -2.65 22.09
C VAL A 19 -2.93 -2.63 20.56
N LYS A 20 -4.00 -3.07 19.89
CA LYS A 20 -4.08 -2.99 18.43
C LYS A 20 -4.12 -1.53 17.99
N VAL A 21 -3.28 -1.20 17.00
CA VAL A 21 -3.23 0.12 16.37
C VAL A 21 -3.47 0.00 14.87
N PRO A 22 -4.04 1.03 14.21
CA PRO A 22 -4.24 0.99 12.77
C PRO A 22 -2.90 1.08 12.02
N GLY A 23 -2.87 0.46 10.83
CA GLY A 23 -1.81 0.69 9.86
C GLY A 23 -2.03 1.99 9.09
N VAL A 24 -0.95 2.60 8.59
CA VAL A 24 -1.00 3.78 7.70
C VAL A 24 -1.98 3.55 6.55
N THR A 25 -1.86 2.43 5.84
CA THR A 25 -2.73 2.08 4.72
C THR A 25 -4.19 1.85 5.13
N THR A 26 -4.43 1.38 6.37
CA THR A 26 -5.78 1.23 6.92
C THR A 26 -6.42 2.60 7.17
N ILE A 27 -5.68 3.52 7.81
CA ILE A 27 -6.15 4.89 8.05
C ILE A 27 -6.56 5.53 6.73
N ILE A 28 -5.68 5.51 5.73
CA ILE A 28 -5.93 6.10 4.42
C ILE A 28 -7.13 5.43 3.73
N GLY A 29 -7.15 4.10 3.67
CA GLY A 29 -8.21 3.35 2.99
C GLY A 29 -9.60 3.58 3.57
N ASP A 30 -9.70 3.74 4.89
CA ASP A 30 -10.98 3.94 5.56
C ASP A 30 -11.45 5.41 5.55
N THR A 31 -10.53 6.37 5.37
CA THR A 31 -10.83 7.82 5.43
C THR A 31 -10.82 8.52 4.08
N THR A 32 -10.20 7.92 3.06
CA THR A 32 -10.18 8.44 1.68
C THR A 32 -10.74 7.38 0.71
N PRO A 33 -12.04 7.10 0.75
CA PRO A 33 -12.61 6.08 -0.11
C PRO A 33 -12.46 6.47 -1.59
N LYS A 34 -11.93 5.55 -2.39
CA LYS A 34 -11.80 5.75 -3.83
C LYS A 34 -13.18 5.69 -4.49
N ASN A 35 -13.47 6.62 -5.39
CA ASN A 35 -14.62 6.49 -6.26
C ASN A 35 -14.33 5.44 -7.34
N LEU A 36 -14.73 4.21 -7.06
CA LEU A 36 -14.51 3.06 -7.94
C LEU A 36 -15.73 2.73 -8.83
N THR A 37 -16.72 3.64 -8.92
CA THR A 37 -17.97 3.39 -9.65
C THR A 37 -17.71 3.10 -11.12
N ASP A 38 -16.98 3.96 -11.82
CA ASP A 38 -16.64 3.77 -13.23
C ASP A 38 -15.77 2.53 -13.46
N TRP A 39 -14.85 2.28 -12.54
CA TRP A 39 -14.01 1.09 -12.62
C TRP A 39 -14.83 -0.18 -12.45
N SER A 40 -15.72 -0.24 -11.46
CA SER A 40 -16.56 -1.41 -11.24
C SER A 40 -17.55 -1.65 -12.37
N ALA A 41 -18.07 -0.57 -12.97
CA ALA A 41 -18.94 -0.65 -14.16
C ALA A 41 -18.17 -1.21 -15.37
N ARG A 42 -16.93 -0.75 -15.60
CA ARG A 42 -16.06 -1.31 -16.65
C ARG A 42 -15.77 -2.79 -16.42
N CYS A 43 -15.38 -3.17 -15.21
CA CYS A 43 -15.15 -4.59 -14.90
C CYS A 43 -16.37 -5.46 -15.21
N ALA A 44 -17.59 -4.97 -14.93
CA ALA A 44 -18.81 -5.69 -15.26
C ALA A 44 -19.06 -5.77 -16.78
N ALA A 45 -18.76 -4.69 -17.53
CA ALA A 45 -18.90 -4.66 -18.97
C ALA A 45 -17.88 -5.58 -19.67
N ASP A 46 -16.61 -5.49 -19.27
CA ASP A 46 -15.52 -6.32 -19.80
C ASP A 46 -15.82 -7.81 -19.52
N PHE A 47 -16.21 -8.14 -18.29
CA PHE A 47 -16.61 -9.50 -17.93
C PHE A 47 -17.78 -10.00 -18.77
N ALA A 48 -18.77 -9.13 -19.05
CA ALA A 48 -19.89 -9.50 -19.89
C ALA A 48 -19.49 -9.79 -21.33
N ILE A 49 -18.58 -8.99 -21.89
CA ILE A 49 -18.05 -9.18 -23.25
C ILE A 49 -17.27 -10.49 -23.34
N ASP A 50 -16.36 -10.72 -22.39
CA ASP A 50 -15.46 -11.89 -22.39
C ASP A 50 -16.19 -13.22 -22.13
N ASN A 51 -17.33 -13.19 -21.40
CA ASN A 51 -18.04 -14.40 -20.96
C ASN A 51 -19.51 -14.44 -21.44
N TRP A 52 -19.80 -13.85 -22.61
CA TRP A 52 -21.18 -13.65 -23.09
C TRP A 52 -21.98 -14.94 -23.20
N ASP A 53 -21.41 -15.99 -23.78
CA ASP A 53 -22.08 -17.27 -24.00
C ASP A 53 -22.37 -18.00 -22.68
N GLU A 54 -21.44 -17.94 -21.72
CA GLU A 54 -21.64 -18.49 -20.38
C GLU A 54 -22.76 -17.76 -19.64
N LEU A 55 -22.79 -16.43 -19.74
CA LEU A 55 -23.81 -15.60 -19.12
C LEU A 55 -25.19 -15.87 -19.70
N LEU A 56 -25.29 -16.15 -21.01
CA LEU A 56 -26.57 -16.53 -21.65
C LEU A 56 -27.12 -17.85 -21.12
N ALA A 57 -26.25 -18.81 -20.80
CA ALA A 57 -26.63 -20.11 -20.25
C ALA A 57 -27.02 -20.04 -18.76
N MET A 58 -26.64 -18.97 -18.03
CA MET A 58 -26.99 -18.81 -16.62
C MET A 58 -28.43 -18.36 -16.39
N ARG A 59 -29.02 -18.78 -15.25
CA ARG A 59 -30.27 -18.20 -14.78
C ARG A 59 -30.14 -16.70 -14.50
N PRO A 60 -31.21 -15.89 -14.65
CA PRO A 60 -31.12 -14.45 -14.47
C PRO A 60 -30.46 -13.99 -13.13
N SER A 61 -30.77 -14.67 -12.02
CA SER A 61 -30.22 -14.37 -10.70
C SER A 61 -28.73 -14.68 -10.58
N GLU A 62 -28.27 -15.74 -11.24
CA GLU A 62 -26.85 -16.13 -11.29
C GLU A 62 -26.07 -15.16 -12.16
N ARG A 63 -26.60 -14.79 -13.31
CA ARG A 63 -26.05 -13.78 -14.21
C ARG A 63 -25.90 -12.43 -13.52
N HIS A 64 -26.94 -11.98 -12.83
CA HIS A 64 -26.90 -10.75 -12.05
C HIS A 64 -25.78 -10.80 -10.99
N LYS A 65 -25.67 -11.91 -10.25
CA LYS A 65 -24.63 -12.10 -9.25
C LYS A 65 -23.23 -12.12 -9.86
N ALA A 66 -23.01 -12.79 -10.98
CA ALA A 66 -21.73 -12.83 -11.69
C ALA A 66 -21.29 -11.42 -12.11
N LEU A 67 -22.16 -10.65 -12.76
CA LEU A 67 -21.90 -9.28 -13.18
C LEU A 67 -21.68 -8.34 -11.99
N HIS A 68 -22.50 -8.44 -10.95
CA HIS A 68 -22.37 -7.60 -9.76
C HIS A 68 -21.02 -7.77 -9.04
N TYR A 69 -20.44 -8.96 -9.08
CA TYR A 69 -19.17 -9.26 -8.40
C TYR A 69 -17.97 -9.35 -9.34
N ALA A 70 -18.13 -9.04 -10.63
CA ALA A 70 -17.03 -9.09 -11.60
C ALA A 70 -15.79 -8.28 -11.16
N TYR A 71 -16.02 -7.09 -10.60
CA TYR A 71 -14.95 -6.24 -10.08
C TYR A 71 -14.08 -6.89 -8.98
N ARG A 72 -14.65 -7.85 -8.22
CA ARG A 72 -13.89 -8.53 -7.14
C ARG A 72 -12.81 -9.41 -7.73
N HIS A 73 -13.07 -10.08 -8.83
CA HIS A 73 -12.11 -10.94 -9.48
C HIS A 73 -10.87 -10.13 -9.95
N ASP A 74 -11.11 -9.00 -10.60
CA ASP A 74 -10.03 -8.12 -11.06
C ASP A 74 -9.24 -7.52 -9.87
N ARG A 75 -9.94 -7.01 -8.84
CA ARG A 75 -9.33 -6.50 -7.61
C ARG A 75 -8.45 -7.55 -6.92
N ASP A 76 -8.99 -8.75 -6.73
CA ASP A 76 -8.31 -9.81 -5.99
C ASP A 76 -7.11 -10.37 -6.80
N SER A 77 -7.24 -10.39 -8.13
CA SER A 77 -6.14 -10.73 -9.04
C SER A 77 -5.02 -9.68 -9.00
N ALA A 78 -5.38 -8.40 -9.07
CA ALA A 78 -4.43 -7.30 -8.95
C ALA A 78 -3.74 -7.29 -7.56
N GLY A 79 -4.49 -7.53 -6.50
CA GLY A 79 -3.95 -7.64 -5.13
C GLY A 79 -2.97 -8.81 -4.97
N ARG A 80 -3.31 -10.00 -5.50
CA ARG A 80 -2.40 -11.16 -5.48
C ARG A 80 -1.13 -10.87 -6.27
N ARG A 81 -1.26 -10.30 -7.47
CA ARG A 81 -0.10 -9.92 -8.30
C ARG A 81 0.79 -8.93 -7.55
N GLY A 82 0.22 -7.85 -7.01
CA GLY A 82 0.96 -6.86 -6.24
C GLY A 82 1.72 -7.50 -5.08
N THR A 83 1.04 -8.28 -4.24
CA THR A 83 1.66 -8.97 -3.09
C THR A 83 2.82 -9.88 -3.52
N GLU A 84 2.66 -10.60 -4.63
CA GLU A 84 3.71 -11.51 -5.09
C GLU A 84 4.90 -10.76 -5.70
N VAL A 85 4.66 -9.66 -6.43
CA VAL A 85 5.74 -8.79 -6.94
C VAL A 85 6.50 -8.16 -5.77
N HIS A 86 5.83 -7.64 -4.74
CA HIS A 86 6.50 -7.11 -3.53
C HIS A 86 7.36 -8.17 -2.86
N ARG A 87 6.83 -9.38 -2.65
CA ARG A 87 7.56 -10.50 -2.04
C ARG A 87 8.81 -10.91 -2.84
N ILE A 88 8.74 -10.85 -4.16
CA ILE A 88 9.89 -11.14 -5.03
C ILE A 88 10.88 -9.97 -4.99
N ALA A 89 10.40 -8.74 -5.03
CA ALA A 89 11.22 -7.52 -4.97
C ALA A 89 12.02 -7.43 -3.66
N GLU A 90 11.38 -7.76 -2.52
CA GLU A 90 12.02 -7.86 -1.20
C GLU A 90 13.25 -8.78 -1.23
N ARG A 91 13.12 -9.94 -1.89
CA ARG A 91 14.21 -10.92 -2.01
C ARG A 91 15.28 -10.49 -3.00
N LEU A 92 14.89 -9.92 -4.14
CA LEU A 92 15.84 -9.44 -5.16
C LEU A 92 16.73 -8.31 -4.65
N VAL A 93 16.17 -7.36 -3.90
CA VAL A 93 16.96 -6.26 -3.31
C VAL A 93 17.91 -6.75 -2.22
N ALA A 94 17.61 -7.90 -1.60
CA ALA A 94 18.49 -8.61 -0.68
C ALA A 94 19.51 -9.55 -1.40
N PHE A 95 19.63 -9.42 -2.74
CA PHE A 95 20.52 -10.25 -3.58
C PHE A 95 20.23 -11.74 -3.54
N GLU A 96 18.98 -12.14 -3.24
CA GLU A 96 18.59 -13.55 -3.27
C GLU A 96 18.20 -14.00 -4.68
N GLU A 97 18.51 -15.25 -5.02
CA GLU A 97 17.94 -15.88 -6.22
C GLU A 97 16.45 -16.18 -6.01
N VAL A 98 15.64 -15.79 -7.00
CA VAL A 98 14.20 -16.02 -6.97
C VAL A 98 13.72 -16.72 -8.23
N ALA A 99 12.74 -17.60 -8.07
CA ALA A 99 12.02 -18.15 -9.22
C ALA A 99 11.23 -17.01 -9.90
N LYS A 100 11.23 -17.03 -11.23
CA LYS A 100 10.52 -16.05 -12.06
C LYS A 100 9.26 -16.69 -12.66
N PRO A 101 8.09 -16.54 -12.02
CA PRO A 101 6.84 -17.04 -12.57
C PRO A 101 6.53 -16.37 -13.92
N GLU A 102 6.11 -17.12 -14.91
CA GLU A 102 5.82 -16.62 -16.27
C GLU A 102 4.81 -15.45 -16.25
N ALA A 103 3.76 -15.55 -15.46
CA ALA A 103 2.74 -14.51 -15.32
C ALA A 103 3.25 -13.19 -14.74
N LEU A 104 4.42 -13.17 -14.09
CA LEU A 104 5.03 -12.00 -13.48
C LEU A 104 6.36 -11.60 -14.15
N ALA A 105 6.77 -12.31 -15.18
CA ALA A 105 8.08 -12.16 -15.81
C ALA A 105 8.38 -10.69 -16.18
N GLY A 106 7.46 -9.99 -16.84
CA GLY A 106 7.65 -8.60 -17.22
C GLY A 106 7.84 -7.65 -16.02
N HIS A 107 7.06 -7.84 -14.93
CA HIS A 107 7.22 -7.03 -13.72
C HIS A 107 8.56 -7.29 -13.04
N ILE A 108 8.98 -8.55 -12.96
CA ILE A 108 10.27 -8.93 -12.38
C ILE A 108 11.42 -8.37 -13.20
N ASP A 109 11.36 -8.47 -14.53
CA ASP A 109 12.37 -7.90 -15.43
C ASP A 109 12.45 -6.37 -15.32
N SER A 110 11.31 -5.72 -15.14
CA SER A 110 11.27 -4.27 -14.92
C SER A 110 11.88 -3.88 -13.58
N TYR A 111 11.63 -4.66 -12.52
CA TYR A 111 12.25 -4.41 -11.24
C TYR A 111 13.76 -4.69 -11.24
N VAL A 112 14.21 -5.75 -11.90
CA VAL A 112 15.65 -6.02 -12.07
C VAL A 112 16.33 -4.86 -12.82
N ARG A 113 15.70 -4.37 -13.91
CA ARG A 113 16.21 -3.18 -14.62
C ARG A 113 16.27 -1.93 -13.73
N PHE A 114 15.30 -1.75 -12.82
CA PHE A 114 15.36 -0.68 -11.81
C PHE A 114 16.59 -0.86 -10.92
N LEU A 115 16.81 -2.06 -10.37
CA LEU A 115 17.96 -2.35 -9.52
C LEU A 115 19.28 -2.14 -10.28
N ASP A 116 19.40 -2.63 -11.51
CA ASP A 116 20.60 -2.50 -12.34
C ASP A 116 20.90 -1.04 -12.70
N THR A 117 19.84 -0.24 -12.94
CA THR A 117 20.00 1.17 -13.37
C THR A 117 20.28 2.09 -12.19
N MET A 118 19.52 1.95 -11.11
CA MET A 118 19.60 2.85 -9.96
C MET A 118 20.60 2.38 -8.92
N ASN A 119 21.01 1.11 -8.96
CA ASN A 119 21.96 0.48 -8.04
C ASN A 119 21.71 0.86 -6.57
N PRO A 120 20.50 0.61 -6.02
CA PRO A 120 20.18 0.97 -4.65
C PRO A 120 21.06 0.20 -3.67
N GLU A 121 21.62 0.89 -2.68
CA GLU A 121 22.28 0.27 -1.54
C GLU A 121 21.24 0.11 -0.40
N PRO A 122 20.72 -1.10 -0.16
CA PRO A 122 19.65 -1.31 0.81
C PRO A 122 20.14 -1.08 2.23
N VAL A 123 19.35 -0.35 3.00
CA VAL A 123 19.58 -0.08 4.44
C VAL A 123 18.56 -0.84 5.28
N ALA A 124 17.30 -0.87 4.84
CA ALA A 124 16.26 -1.67 5.48
C ALA A 124 15.18 -2.06 4.46
N VAL A 125 14.69 -3.27 4.56
CA VAL A 125 13.61 -3.83 3.74
C VAL A 125 12.45 -4.21 4.66
N GLU A 126 11.20 -3.96 4.24
CA GLU A 126 9.98 -4.21 5.05
C GLU A 126 10.07 -3.57 6.45
N LEU A 127 10.56 -2.33 6.50
CA LEU A 127 10.80 -1.61 7.74
C LEU A 127 9.51 -1.28 8.47
N VAL A 128 9.33 -1.84 9.66
CA VAL A 128 8.20 -1.51 10.52
C VAL A 128 8.44 -0.17 11.22
N VAL A 129 7.59 0.81 10.96
CA VAL A 129 7.64 2.14 11.59
C VAL A 129 6.47 2.34 12.55
N VAL A 130 6.68 3.17 13.57
CA VAL A 130 5.74 3.38 14.67
C VAL A 130 5.64 4.86 15.02
N ASN A 131 4.43 5.36 15.16
CA ASN A 131 4.16 6.64 15.80
C ASN A 131 3.32 6.39 17.06
N ARG A 132 3.92 6.58 18.23
CA ARG A 132 3.28 6.32 19.52
C ARG A 132 2.30 7.42 19.90
N THR A 133 2.63 8.67 19.56
CA THR A 133 1.79 9.83 19.84
C THR A 133 0.47 9.75 19.07
N LEU A 134 0.52 9.49 17.77
CA LEU A 134 -0.68 9.34 16.94
C LEU A 134 -1.21 7.90 16.90
N ARG A 135 -0.53 6.95 17.56
CA ARG A 135 -0.95 5.56 17.72
C ARG A 135 -1.24 4.88 16.37
N TYR A 136 -0.24 4.82 15.51
CA TYR A 136 -0.29 4.06 14.26
C TYR A 136 1.05 3.36 14.00
N CYS A 137 1.01 2.37 13.13
CA CYS A 137 2.19 1.70 12.58
C CYS A 137 2.12 1.64 11.05
N GLY A 138 3.23 1.29 10.44
CA GLY A 138 3.31 1.00 9.03
C GLY A 138 4.45 0.07 8.71
N THR A 139 4.53 -0.37 7.46
CA THR A 139 5.70 -1.08 6.94
C THR A 139 6.08 -0.41 5.64
N ALA A 140 7.28 0.15 5.60
CA ALA A 140 7.85 0.74 4.39
C ALA A 140 8.62 -0.33 3.61
N ASP A 141 8.46 -0.37 2.29
CA ASP A 141 9.01 -1.44 1.46
C ASP A 141 10.53 -1.43 1.44
N LEU A 142 11.15 -0.26 1.26
CA LEU A 142 12.60 -0.14 1.13
C LEU A 142 13.11 1.20 1.65
N VAL A 143 14.15 1.16 2.47
CA VAL A 143 15.03 2.30 2.76
C VAL A 143 16.39 1.99 2.16
N CYS A 144 16.89 2.86 1.29
CA CYS A 144 18.15 2.65 0.58
C CYS A 144 18.88 3.96 0.29
N ASP A 145 20.16 3.87 0.01
CA ASP A 145 20.91 4.97 -0.55
C ASP A 145 20.85 4.89 -2.07
N LEU A 146 20.42 5.98 -2.70
CA LEU A 146 20.35 6.15 -4.15
C LEU A 146 21.11 7.39 -4.57
N GLY A 147 21.94 7.24 -5.62
CA GLY A 147 22.43 8.35 -6.41
C GLY A 147 21.50 8.63 -7.58
N GLU A 148 21.31 9.87 -7.93
CA GLU A 148 20.59 10.25 -9.15
C GLU A 148 21.60 10.65 -10.23
N VAL A 149 21.48 10.03 -11.41
CA VAL A 149 22.21 10.45 -12.60
C VAL A 149 21.19 11.01 -13.58
N THR A 150 21.15 12.33 -13.69
CA THR A 150 20.39 13.01 -14.74
C THR A 150 21.31 13.37 -15.89
N ALA A 151 20.74 13.77 -17.04
CA ALA A 151 21.54 14.25 -18.18
C ALA A 151 22.36 15.53 -17.86
N GLU A 152 21.99 16.25 -16.80
CA GLU A 152 22.52 17.56 -16.43
C GLU A 152 23.39 17.51 -15.16
N GLU A 153 23.11 16.57 -14.24
CA GLU A 153 23.76 16.53 -12.93
C GLU A 153 23.88 15.11 -12.38
N VAL A 154 24.97 14.85 -11.65
CA VAL A 154 25.15 13.67 -10.82
C VAL A 154 24.88 14.08 -9.37
N ILE A 155 23.76 13.64 -8.82
CA ILE A 155 23.40 13.88 -7.42
C ILE A 155 24.07 12.78 -6.59
N PRO A 156 24.87 13.12 -5.58
CA PRO A 156 25.48 12.12 -4.71
C PRO A 156 24.41 11.28 -4.02
N PRO A 157 24.72 10.02 -3.67
CA PRO A 157 23.80 9.16 -2.97
C PRO A 157 23.22 9.82 -1.73
N CYS A 158 21.89 9.80 -1.62
CA CYS A 158 21.17 10.23 -0.43
C CYS A 158 20.16 9.16 -0.02
N ARG A 159 19.68 9.26 1.22
CA ARG A 159 18.79 8.25 1.79
C ARG A 159 17.35 8.43 1.33
N TRP A 160 16.83 7.41 0.65
CA TRP A 160 15.44 7.35 0.20
C TRP A 160 14.61 6.38 1.02
N LEU A 161 13.37 6.76 1.27
CA LEU A 161 12.29 5.84 1.66
C LEU A 161 11.41 5.61 0.43
N LEU A 162 11.38 4.38 -0.06
CA LEU A 162 10.70 3.99 -1.28
C LEU A 162 9.51 3.08 -0.99
N ASP A 163 8.47 3.26 -1.79
CA ASP A 163 7.27 2.41 -1.78
C ASP A 163 7.03 1.88 -3.20
N LEU A 164 6.86 0.56 -3.32
CA LEU A 164 6.70 -0.13 -4.59
C LEU A 164 5.23 -0.14 -5.01
N LYS A 165 4.94 0.25 -6.24
CA LYS A 165 3.61 0.27 -6.82
C LYS A 165 3.55 -0.57 -8.10
N THR A 166 2.52 -1.42 -8.19
CA THR A 166 2.31 -2.32 -9.34
C THR A 166 0.95 -2.13 -10.00
N SER A 167 0.24 -1.04 -9.65
CA SER A 167 -1.08 -0.74 -10.20
C SER A 167 -0.99 -0.40 -11.69
N ARG A 168 -1.85 -0.99 -12.52
CA ARG A 168 -1.98 -0.64 -13.95
C ARG A 168 -2.41 0.81 -14.17
N SER A 169 -3.10 1.42 -13.20
CA SER A 169 -3.58 2.81 -13.27
C SER A 169 -2.55 3.84 -12.81
N GLY A 170 -1.31 3.43 -12.56
CA GLY A 170 -0.24 4.31 -12.12
C GLY A 170 -0.19 4.52 -10.60
N ILE A 171 0.55 5.55 -10.19
CA ILE A 171 0.70 5.95 -8.78
C ILE A 171 -0.48 6.86 -8.41
N TRP A 172 -1.18 6.50 -7.36
CA TRP A 172 -2.32 7.27 -6.86
C TRP A 172 -1.88 8.34 -5.85
N PRO A 173 -2.58 9.48 -5.77
CA PRO A 173 -2.22 10.58 -4.88
C PRO A 173 -2.07 10.19 -3.41
N GLU A 174 -2.80 9.17 -2.94
CA GLU A 174 -2.72 8.65 -1.57
C GLU A 174 -1.35 8.08 -1.21
N THR A 175 -0.50 7.82 -2.20
CA THR A 175 0.89 7.41 -1.98
C THR A 175 1.69 8.47 -1.23
N ALA A 176 1.39 9.76 -1.44
CA ALA A 176 2.01 10.84 -0.68
C ALA A 176 1.64 10.76 0.81
N LEU A 177 0.39 10.50 1.13
CA LEU A 177 -0.07 10.30 2.52
C LEU A 177 0.59 9.05 3.15
N GLN A 178 0.73 7.99 2.38
CA GLN A 178 1.33 6.74 2.83
C GLN A 178 2.80 6.94 3.19
N LEU A 179 3.58 7.50 2.27
CA LEU A 179 5.00 7.80 2.49
C LEU A 179 5.20 8.82 3.61
N THR A 180 4.31 9.80 3.72
CA THR A 180 4.33 10.76 4.85
C THR A 180 4.08 10.07 6.17
N GLY A 181 3.10 9.17 6.26
CA GLY A 181 2.85 8.38 7.47
C GLY A 181 4.05 7.53 7.87
N TYR A 182 4.83 7.04 6.91
CA TYR A 182 6.04 6.30 7.19
C TYR A 182 7.21 7.20 7.61
N SER A 183 7.51 8.25 6.83
CA SER A 183 8.66 9.12 7.06
C SER A 183 8.52 10.05 8.28
N ARG A 184 7.29 10.27 8.76
CA ARG A 184 6.97 11.06 9.97
C ARG A 184 6.66 10.19 11.18
N ALA A 185 6.96 8.90 11.14
CA ALA A 185 6.90 8.04 12.31
C ALA A 185 7.99 8.46 13.32
N GLU A 186 7.81 8.12 14.59
CA GLU A 186 8.75 8.49 15.66
C GLU A 186 9.91 7.49 15.76
N SER A 187 9.61 6.22 15.47
CA SER A 187 10.57 5.13 15.63
C SER A 187 10.36 4.03 14.59
N TYR A 188 11.31 3.13 14.53
CA TYR A 188 11.24 1.91 13.72
C TYR A 188 11.72 0.70 14.53
N LEU A 189 11.33 -0.49 14.10
CA LEU A 189 11.92 -1.73 14.58
C LEU A 189 13.15 -2.05 13.73
N ASP A 190 14.29 -2.12 14.37
CA ASP A 190 15.52 -2.57 13.74
C ASP A 190 15.33 -4.01 13.23
N PRO A 191 15.49 -4.27 11.92
CA PRO A 191 15.23 -5.59 11.35
C PRO A 191 16.13 -6.71 11.88
N GLU A 192 17.33 -6.37 12.34
CA GLU A 192 18.32 -7.33 12.81
C GLU A 192 18.10 -7.68 14.29
N THR A 193 17.88 -6.65 15.12
CA THR A 193 17.80 -6.82 16.58
C THR A 193 16.38 -6.91 17.11
N GLY A 194 15.39 -6.42 16.34
CA GLY A 194 14.01 -6.26 16.80
C GLY A 194 13.82 -5.14 17.83
N GLU A 195 14.86 -4.34 18.09
CA GLU A 195 14.81 -3.21 19.02
C GLU A 195 14.15 -1.99 18.36
N GLU A 196 13.44 -1.22 19.16
CA GLU A 196 12.88 0.04 18.73
C GLU A 196 13.96 1.13 18.75
N ARG A 197 14.13 1.81 17.60
CA ARG A 197 15.11 2.91 17.43
C ARG A 197 14.41 4.15 16.89
N PRO A 198 14.91 5.36 17.22
CA PRO A 198 14.39 6.61 16.65
C PRO A 198 14.52 6.62 15.12
N LEU A 199 13.45 7.03 14.42
CA LEU A 199 13.44 7.03 12.95
C LEU A 199 14.44 8.02 12.35
N ASP A 200 14.71 9.14 13.03
CA ASP A 200 15.67 10.16 12.61
C ASP A 200 17.12 9.62 12.49
N ALA A 201 17.43 8.52 13.19
CA ALA A 201 18.72 7.84 13.05
C ALA A 201 18.97 7.32 11.61
N LEU A 202 17.91 7.05 10.85
CA LEU A 202 18.02 6.63 9.45
C LEU A 202 18.34 7.78 8.49
N LYS A 203 18.14 9.05 8.91
CA LYS A 203 18.43 10.24 8.09
C LYS A 203 17.82 10.15 6.70
N ILE A 204 16.49 9.90 6.63
CA ILE A 204 15.76 9.84 5.37
C ILE A 204 15.72 11.26 4.77
N ASP A 205 16.32 11.43 3.60
CA ASP A 205 16.38 12.72 2.89
C ASP A 205 15.21 12.90 1.94
N ARG A 206 14.75 11.82 1.29
CA ARG A 206 13.73 11.83 0.25
C ARG A 206 12.78 10.66 0.37
N CYS A 207 11.57 10.86 -0.17
CA CYS A 207 10.58 9.81 -0.34
C CYS A 207 10.25 9.65 -1.82
N GLY A 208 9.97 8.42 -2.25
CA GLY A 208 9.64 8.14 -3.63
C GLY A 208 8.78 6.89 -3.82
N ALA A 209 8.08 6.85 -4.95
CA ALA A 209 7.33 5.69 -5.39
C ALA A 209 7.99 5.07 -6.62
N VAL A 210 8.29 3.77 -6.53
CA VAL A 210 8.80 2.98 -7.66
C VAL A 210 7.62 2.27 -8.30
N HIS A 211 7.23 2.72 -9.48
CA HIS A 211 6.13 2.10 -10.22
C HIS A 211 6.67 1.06 -11.19
N ILE A 212 6.27 -0.18 -10.99
CA ILE A 212 6.69 -1.34 -11.79
C ILE A 212 5.50 -1.88 -12.57
N THR A 213 5.64 -1.92 -13.88
CA THR A 213 4.70 -2.57 -14.81
C THR A 213 5.38 -3.72 -15.55
N ALA A 214 4.64 -4.45 -16.37
CA ALA A 214 5.24 -5.49 -17.21
C ALA A 214 6.19 -4.91 -18.28
N ASP A 215 5.99 -3.63 -18.65
CA ASP A 215 6.68 -3.00 -19.76
C ASP A 215 7.87 -2.12 -19.32
N GLY A 216 7.90 -1.72 -18.04
CA GLY A 216 8.94 -0.81 -17.56
C GLY A 216 8.80 -0.39 -16.11
N TRP A 217 9.65 0.55 -15.71
CA TRP A 217 9.64 1.13 -14.39
C TRP A 217 9.79 2.65 -14.45
N GLU A 218 9.34 3.32 -13.42
CA GLU A 218 9.62 4.73 -13.14
C GLU A 218 9.81 4.98 -11.65
N LEU A 219 10.72 5.87 -11.28
CA LEU A 219 10.86 6.38 -9.93
C LEU A 219 10.33 7.81 -9.89
N ARG A 220 9.33 8.06 -9.05
CA ARG A 220 8.79 9.40 -8.84
C ARG A 220 9.09 9.90 -7.43
N PRO A 221 9.76 11.04 -7.28
CA PRO A 221 9.86 11.68 -5.99
C PRO A 221 8.47 12.08 -5.49
N VAL A 222 8.26 11.94 -4.19
CA VAL A 222 6.98 12.20 -3.53
C VAL A 222 7.17 13.23 -2.43
N ASP A 223 6.36 14.29 -2.46
CA ASP A 223 6.34 15.29 -1.42
C ASP A 223 5.73 14.72 -0.13
N THR A 224 6.48 14.84 0.96
CA THR A 224 6.09 14.45 2.32
C THR A 224 6.22 15.62 3.30
N GLY A 225 6.15 16.84 2.77
CA GLY A 225 6.27 18.08 3.52
C GLY A 225 5.15 18.31 4.54
N GLU A 226 5.22 19.45 5.22
CA GLU A 226 4.34 19.75 6.36
C GLU A 226 2.85 19.73 5.98
N GLN A 227 2.51 20.23 4.79
CA GLN A 227 1.11 20.24 4.33
C GLN A 227 0.55 18.82 4.19
N VAL A 228 1.33 17.87 3.66
CA VAL A 228 0.89 16.48 3.51
C VAL A 228 0.79 15.80 4.88
N TRP A 229 1.72 16.14 5.79
CA TRP A 229 1.68 15.67 7.17
C TRP A 229 0.43 16.14 7.91
N GLU A 230 0.06 17.41 7.81
CA GLU A 230 -1.19 17.91 8.38
C GLU A 230 -2.43 17.17 7.82
N HIS A 231 -2.44 16.87 6.52
CA HIS A 231 -3.51 16.08 5.93
C HIS A 231 -3.59 14.68 6.55
N PHE A 232 -2.45 13.98 6.67
CA PHE A 232 -2.41 12.67 7.29
C PHE A 232 -2.89 12.69 8.75
N GLN A 233 -2.50 13.70 9.53
CA GLN A 233 -2.97 13.85 10.91
C GLN A 233 -4.48 14.04 10.99
N ARG A 234 -5.09 14.81 10.06
CA ARG A 234 -6.55 14.96 9.98
C ARG A 234 -7.25 13.65 9.65
N LEU A 235 -6.70 12.86 8.73
CA LEU A 235 -7.23 11.52 8.42
C LEU A 235 -7.09 10.59 9.62
N ARG A 236 -5.97 10.64 10.34
CA ARG A 236 -5.78 9.85 11.55
C ARG A 236 -6.82 10.21 12.63
N TRP A 237 -7.09 11.50 12.81
CA TRP A 237 -8.16 11.97 13.70
C TRP A 237 -9.53 11.48 13.22
N LEU A 238 -9.85 11.63 11.94
CA LEU A 238 -11.13 11.18 11.36
C LEU A 238 -11.32 9.67 11.53
N TYR A 239 -10.26 8.89 11.36
CA TYR A 239 -10.30 7.45 11.60
C TYR A 239 -10.77 7.12 13.02
N ASP A 240 -10.28 7.82 14.04
CA ASP A 240 -10.71 7.62 15.43
C ASP A 240 -12.17 8.04 15.67
N GLN A 241 -12.69 8.98 14.89
CA GLN A 241 -14.06 9.45 15.05
C GLN A 241 -15.11 8.49 14.45
N GLN A 242 -14.72 7.57 13.58
CA GLN A 242 -15.68 6.71 12.85
C GLN A 242 -16.59 5.89 13.79
N ASP A 243 -16.05 5.34 14.86
CA ASP A 243 -16.84 4.59 15.84
C ASP A 243 -17.75 5.51 16.67
N GLN A 244 -17.30 6.73 16.96
CA GLN A 244 -18.08 7.73 17.68
C GLN A 244 -19.24 8.25 16.85
N MET A 245 -19.09 8.39 15.54
CA MET A 245 -20.16 8.84 14.63
C MET A 245 -21.39 7.95 14.72
N ARG A 246 -21.22 6.64 14.94
CA ARG A 246 -22.34 5.71 15.14
C ARG A 246 -23.15 6.02 16.39
N ALA A 247 -22.49 6.46 17.46
CA ALA A 247 -23.13 6.81 18.72
C ALA A 247 -23.91 8.15 18.65
N TRP A 248 -23.70 8.96 17.61
CA TRP A 248 -24.46 10.20 17.40
C TRP A 248 -25.88 9.97 16.90
N ILE A 249 -26.16 8.75 16.41
CA ILE A 249 -27.51 8.34 16.01
C ILE A 249 -28.16 7.65 17.22
N GLY A 250 -29.11 8.33 17.84
CA GLY A 250 -29.88 7.79 18.97
C GLY A 250 -30.77 6.61 18.58
N PRO A 251 -31.37 5.93 19.57
CA PRO A 251 -32.34 4.88 19.31
C PRO A 251 -33.57 5.42 18.59
N ALA A 252 -34.29 4.55 17.89
CA ALA A 252 -35.53 4.92 17.22
C ALA A 252 -36.53 5.48 18.24
N VAL A 253 -37.08 6.65 17.96
CA VAL A 253 -38.11 7.31 18.81
C VAL A 253 -39.47 6.64 18.62
N ALA A 254 -39.73 6.06 17.45
CA ALA A 254 -40.94 5.29 17.14
C ALA A 254 -40.61 4.19 16.12
N VAL A 255 -41.26 3.06 16.25
CA VAL A 255 -41.26 1.96 15.26
C VAL A 255 -42.70 1.57 14.94
N PRO A 256 -43.02 1.19 13.70
CA PRO A 256 -44.36 0.64 13.39
C PRO A 256 -44.61 -0.60 14.24
N LEU A 257 -45.84 -0.74 14.72
CA LEU A 257 -46.24 -1.99 15.36
C LEU A 257 -46.17 -3.13 14.34
N PRO A 258 -45.72 -4.33 14.73
CA PRO A 258 -45.76 -5.47 13.83
C PRO A 258 -47.23 -5.76 13.45
N VAL A 259 -47.46 -5.91 12.14
CA VAL A 259 -48.76 -6.27 11.57
C VAL A 259 -49.02 -7.76 11.79
#